data_27343aeda647194bcad5881e0f264d98
#
_entry.id   27343aeda647194bcad5881e0f264d98
#
_cell.length_a   1.000
_cell.length_b   1.000
_cell.length_c   1.000
_cell.angle_alpha   90.00
_cell.angle_beta   90.00
_cell.angle_gamma   90.00
#
_symmetry.space_group_name_H-M   'P 1'
#
loop_
_entity.id
_entity.type
_entity.pdbx_description
1 polymer ?
#
loop_
_entity_poly.entity_id
_entity_poly.type
_entity_poly.pdbx_seq_one_letter_code
_entity_poly.pdbx_strand_id
1 'polypeptide(L)'
;MPVTIIAEAGVNHNGSLEMAKEMARVAKECGADIVKYQTAVPELVVSKFAEKAEYQKQTTDAAESQLEMIRKLHFSFEAHKELKEYCDSIGIQYLSAPFDVPSVKFLGTLGLPLLKIPSGEITNLPYLEAMAAQKTPVLLSTGMSTLDEITDALGVLDDGGCPEVTILHCNTQYPTPYEDANLTAMIELYDQFGMPVGLSDHTPGWECDVAATVLGAQVIEKHFTLDKSLPGPDQKASLDPAEFAAMVLAVRHAEAALGDGHKHLTASEAPNKAIARKSIVAAREIKAGEVFTEENLTTKRPGDGISPMRWHEILGQTAKRDFAEDEKIEV
;
A
#
# COMPACT_ATOMS: atom_id res chain seq x y z
N MET A 1 -0.96 -11.82 -3.73
CA MET A 1 -1.44 -10.97 -4.86
C MET A 1 -0.75 -9.62 -4.75
N PRO A 2 -0.53 -8.86 -5.82
CA PRO A 2 0.00 -7.50 -5.72
C PRO A 2 -0.94 -6.62 -4.90
N VAL A 3 -0.38 -5.61 -4.23
CA VAL A 3 -1.16 -4.58 -3.54
C VAL A 3 -1.99 -3.79 -4.55
N THR A 4 -3.28 -3.64 -4.29
CA THR A 4 -4.15 -2.78 -5.11
C THR A 4 -3.93 -1.32 -4.75
N ILE A 5 -3.57 -0.49 -5.73
CA ILE A 5 -3.28 0.92 -5.54
C ILE A 5 -4.46 1.76 -6.07
N ILE A 6 -5.07 2.52 -5.18
CA ILE A 6 -6.22 3.39 -5.45
C ILE A 6 -5.77 4.85 -5.43
N ALA A 7 -5.88 5.51 -6.58
CA ALA A 7 -5.75 6.95 -6.67
C ALA A 7 -7.09 7.61 -6.28
N GLU A 8 -7.15 8.18 -5.08
CA GLU A 8 -8.31 8.95 -4.61
C GLU A 8 -8.30 10.33 -5.25
N ALA A 9 -8.96 10.45 -6.38
CA ALA A 9 -9.24 11.74 -7.03
C ALA A 9 -10.26 12.57 -6.23
N GLY A 10 -11.10 11.90 -5.48
CA GLY A 10 -12.06 12.49 -4.55
C GLY A 10 -12.90 13.58 -5.21
N VAL A 11 -12.77 14.81 -4.70
CA VAL A 11 -13.38 16.03 -5.23
C VAL A 11 -12.36 16.99 -5.86
N ASN A 12 -11.11 16.56 -6.07
CA ASN A 12 -10.05 17.40 -6.63
C ASN A 12 -10.29 17.84 -8.09
N HIS A 13 -11.26 17.26 -8.76
CA HIS A 13 -11.75 17.69 -10.08
C HIS A 13 -12.57 18.99 -10.04
N ASN A 14 -12.87 19.55 -8.86
CA ASN A 14 -13.57 20.83 -8.68
C ASN A 14 -14.86 20.97 -9.49
N GLY A 15 -15.66 19.90 -9.60
CA GLY A 15 -16.91 19.87 -10.35
C GLY A 15 -16.75 19.82 -11.88
N SER A 16 -15.54 19.67 -12.41
CA SER A 16 -15.27 19.54 -13.85
C SER A 16 -15.13 18.08 -14.27
N LEU A 17 -16.06 17.59 -15.09
CA LEU A 17 -16.01 16.23 -15.63
C LEU A 17 -14.76 15.99 -16.51
N GLU A 18 -14.37 17.00 -17.30
CA GLU A 18 -13.15 16.90 -18.12
C GLU A 18 -11.88 16.78 -17.25
N MET A 19 -11.82 17.53 -16.14
CA MET A 19 -10.73 17.39 -15.18
C MET A 19 -10.74 16.00 -14.52
N ALA A 20 -11.90 15.46 -14.16
CA ALA A 20 -12.02 14.11 -13.63
C ALA A 20 -11.53 13.05 -14.61
N LYS A 21 -11.89 13.16 -15.90
CA LYS A 21 -11.37 12.28 -16.95
C LYS A 21 -9.85 12.39 -17.11
N GLU A 22 -9.31 13.61 -17.07
CA GLU A 22 -7.85 13.81 -17.10
C GLU A 22 -7.17 13.20 -15.87
N MET A 23 -7.75 13.34 -14.67
CA MET A 23 -7.25 12.69 -13.46
C MET A 23 -7.22 11.16 -13.60
N ALA A 24 -8.27 10.56 -14.18
CA ALA A 24 -8.30 9.11 -14.42
C ALA A 24 -7.18 8.67 -15.39
N ARG A 25 -6.97 9.44 -16.47
CA ARG A 25 -5.90 9.16 -17.44
C ARG A 25 -4.53 9.23 -16.80
N VAL A 26 -4.26 10.30 -16.05
CA VAL A 26 -2.95 10.50 -15.40
C VAL A 26 -2.73 9.49 -14.25
N ALA A 27 -3.76 9.18 -13.45
CA ALA A 27 -3.66 8.15 -12.42
C ALA A 27 -3.26 6.79 -13.00
N LYS A 28 -3.85 6.41 -14.15
CA LYS A 28 -3.45 5.21 -14.88
C LYS A 28 -1.99 5.27 -15.34
N GLU A 29 -1.57 6.39 -15.91
CA GLU A 29 -0.17 6.57 -16.36
C GLU A 29 0.82 6.51 -15.20
N CYS A 30 0.43 6.95 -14.00
CA CYS A 30 1.19 6.80 -12.78
C CYS A 30 1.21 5.37 -12.22
N GLY A 31 0.40 4.46 -12.75
CA GLY A 31 0.36 3.05 -12.37
C GLY A 31 -0.68 2.70 -11.31
N ALA A 32 -1.70 3.55 -11.08
CA ALA A 32 -2.84 3.18 -10.26
C ALA A 32 -3.66 2.05 -10.89
N ASP A 33 -4.15 1.13 -10.06
CA ASP A 33 -5.05 0.06 -10.47
C ASP A 33 -6.51 0.60 -10.55
N ILE A 34 -6.86 1.50 -9.64
CA ILE A 34 -8.20 2.06 -9.48
C ILE A 34 -8.09 3.59 -9.35
N VAL A 35 -9.01 4.32 -9.97
CA VAL A 35 -9.25 5.73 -9.67
C VAL A 35 -10.58 5.87 -8.91
N LYS A 36 -10.55 6.57 -7.76
CA LYS A 36 -11.72 6.71 -6.89
C LYS A 36 -12.22 8.15 -6.84
N TYR A 37 -13.55 8.28 -6.88
CA TYR A 37 -14.29 9.53 -6.76
C TYR A 37 -15.27 9.48 -5.59
N GLN A 38 -16.05 10.53 -5.44
CA GLN A 38 -17.09 10.65 -4.42
C GLN A 38 -18.44 10.94 -5.07
N THR A 39 -19.48 10.21 -4.68
CA THR A 39 -20.84 10.38 -5.21
C THR A 39 -21.76 10.79 -4.08
N ALA A 40 -22.44 11.92 -4.23
CA ALA A 40 -23.38 12.40 -3.24
C ALA A 40 -24.51 13.22 -3.84
N VAL A 41 -25.65 13.19 -3.14
CA VAL A 41 -26.68 14.21 -3.22
C VAL A 41 -26.45 15.20 -2.08
N PRO A 42 -25.88 16.37 -2.30
CA PRO A 42 -25.36 17.26 -1.26
C PRO A 42 -26.35 17.55 -0.13
N GLU A 43 -27.63 17.68 -0.45
CA GLU A 43 -28.72 17.93 0.49
C GLU A 43 -29.00 16.78 1.45
N LEU A 44 -28.53 15.57 1.14
CA LEU A 44 -28.70 14.37 1.95
C LEU A 44 -27.47 14.10 2.83
N VAL A 45 -26.33 14.71 2.51
CA VAL A 45 -25.07 14.49 3.26
C VAL A 45 -24.93 15.48 4.40
N VAL A 46 -25.26 16.76 4.15
CA VAL A 46 -24.94 17.83 5.07
C VAL A 46 -26.19 18.62 5.45
N SER A 47 -26.43 18.73 6.77
CA SER A 47 -27.44 19.63 7.29
C SER A 47 -27.07 21.11 7.00
N LYS A 48 -28.06 21.93 6.73
CA LYS A 48 -27.86 23.39 6.56
C LYS A 48 -27.24 24.09 7.78
N PHE A 49 -27.13 23.41 8.90
CA PHE A 49 -26.55 23.91 10.14
C PHE A 49 -25.14 23.36 10.39
N ALA A 50 -24.62 22.48 9.52
CA ALA A 50 -23.29 21.91 9.67
C ALA A 50 -22.22 22.94 9.38
N GLU A 51 -21.18 22.96 10.21
CA GLU A 51 -19.98 23.76 10.00
C GLU A 51 -18.95 23.00 9.16
N LYS A 52 -18.12 23.72 8.42
CA LYS A 52 -16.93 23.15 7.77
C LYS A 52 -15.93 22.67 8.79
N ALA A 53 -15.22 21.58 8.47
CA ALA A 53 -14.04 21.18 9.22
C ALA A 53 -12.97 22.29 9.17
N GLU A 54 -12.08 22.33 10.16
CA GLU A 54 -11.11 23.44 10.28
C GLU A 54 -10.17 23.53 9.06
N TYR A 55 -9.69 22.39 8.55
CA TYR A 55 -8.85 22.37 7.35
C TYR A 55 -9.60 22.86 6.10
N GLN A 56 -10.90 22.60 5.99
CA GLN A 56 -11.74 23.10 4.89
C GLN A 56 -11.91 24.61 4.93
N LYS A 57 -12.02 25.21 6.13
CA LYS A 57 -12.08 26.69 6.29
C LYS A 57 -10.78 27.36 5.80
N GLN A 58 -9.64 26.67 5.92
CA GLN A 58 -8.33 27.18 5.50
C GLN A 58 -8.06 27.04 3.99
N THR A 59 -8.71 26.08 3.32
CA THR A 59 -8.43 25.71 1.93
C THR A 59 -9.54 26.11 0.95
N THR A 60 -10.70 26.57 1.46
CA THR A 60 -11.87 27.00 0.68
C THR A 60 -12.36 28.36 1.16
N ASP A 61 -13.37 28.95 0.48
CA ASP A 61 -13.95 30.22 0.90
C ASP A 61 -14.57 30.09 2.29
N ALA A 62 -14.03 30.82 3.28
CA ALA A 62 -14.49 30.77 4.65
C ALA A 62 -15.93 31.33 4.84
N ALA A 63 -16.47 32.10 3.88
CA ALA A 63 -17.80 32.68 3.94
C ALA A 63 -18.90 31.74 3.43
N GLU A 64 -18.56 30.70 2.65
CA GLU A 64 -19.54 29.74 2.16
C GLU A 64 -19.85 28.66 3.20
N SER A 65 -21.09 28.15 3.21
CA SER A 65 -21.48 27.02 4.03
C SER A 65 -20.86 25.69 3.52
N GLN A 66 -20.80 24.67 4.38
CA GLN A 66 -20.37 23.34 3.95
C GLN A 66 -21.23 22.79 2.83
N LEU A 67 -22.54 22.99 2.87
CA LEU A 67 -23.46 22.55 1.82
C LEU A 67 -23.18 23.24 0.46
N GLU A 68 -22.91 24.55 0.46
CA GLU A 68 -22.56 25.29 -0.75
C GLU A 68 -21.24 24.80 -1.35
N MET A 69 -20.24 24.52 -0.52
CA MET A 69 -18.98 23.94 -0.93
C MET A 69 -19.20 22.58 -1.62
N ILE A 70 -19.93 21.68 -0.98
CA ILE A 70 -20.18 20.33 -1.48
C ILE A 70 -20.95 20.37 -2.82
N ARG A 71 -21.96 21.23 -2.95
CA ARG A 71 -22.71 21.39 -4.22
C ARG A 71 -21.84 21.74 -5.42
N LYS A 72 -20.77 22.50 -5.23
CA LYS A 72 -19.85 22.87 -6.30
C LYS A 72 -18.93 21.74 -6.73
N LEU A 73 -18.73 20.76 -5.85
CA LEU A 73 -17.73 19.71 -6.01
C LEU A 73 -18.31 18.41 -6.57
N HIS A 74 -19.63 18.15 -6.39
CA HIS A 74 -20.23 16.88 -6.79
C HIS A 74 -20.86 16.92 -8.17
N PHE A 75 -20.82 15.79 -8.85
CA PHE A 75 -21.43 15.54 -10.15
C PHE A 75 -22.87 15.02 -10.05
N SER A 76 -23.63 15.12 -11.14
CA SER A 76 -24.85 14.34 -11.33
C SER A 76 -24.53 12.85 -11.52
N PHE A 77 -25.53 11.99 -11.32
CA PHE A 77 -25.39 10.56 -11.56
C PHE A 77 -25.06 10.24 -13.04
N GLU A 78 -25.60 11.03 -13.97
CA GLU A 78 -25.27 10.90 -15.40
C GLU A 78 -23.81 11.20 -15.69
N ALA A 79 -23.22 12.20 -15.03
CA ALA A 79 -21.80 12.52 -15.19
C ALA A 79 -20.91 11.41 -14.61
N HIS A 80 -21.30 10.79 -13.49
CA HIS A 80 -20.60 9.62 -12.93
C HIS A 80 -20.67 8.42 -13.87
N LYS A 81 -21.81 8.19 -14.54
CA LYS A 81 -21.92 7.13 -15.53
C LYS A 81 -20.99 7.37 -16.72
N GLU A 82 -20.96 8.59 -17.26
CA GLU A 82 -20.05 8.96 -18.35
C GLU A 82 -18.58 8.82 -17.93
N LEU A 83 -18.25 9.22 -16.72
CA LEU A 83 -16.89 9.08 -16.18
C LEU A 83 -16.47 7.60 -16.04
N LYS A 84 -17.39 6.74 -15.58
CA LYS A 84 -17.15 5.30 -15.51
C LYS A 84 -16.93 4.70 -16.90
N GLU A 85 -17.76 5.06 -17.89
CA GLU A 85 -17.60 4.62 -19.29
C GLU A 85 -16.25 5.10 -19.88
N TYR A 86 -15.82 6.30 -19.53
CA TYR A 86 -14.48 6.79 -19.89
C TYR A 86 -13.36 5.96 -19.25
N CYS A 87 -13.44 5.71 -17.94
CA CYS A 87 -12.44 4.88 -17.23
C CYS A 87 -12.33 3.48 -17.84
N ASP A 88 -13.47 2.85 -18.18
CA ASP A 88 -13.49 1.55 -18.87
C ASP A 88 -12.78 1.64 -20.23
N SER A 89 -13.04 2.70 -21.00
CA SER A 89 -12.46 2.90 -22.33
C SER A 89 -10.94 3.03 -22.32
N ILE A 90 -10.39 3.61 -21.26
CA ILE A 90 -8.94 3.75 -21.09
C ILE A 90 -8.33 2.59 -20.28
N GLY A 91 -9.15 1.69 -19.71
CA GLY A 91 -8.70 0.50 -18.99
C GLY A 91 -8.11 0.81 -17.61
N ILE A 92 -8.75 1.68 -16.82
CA ILE A 92 -8.56 1.86 -15.39
C ILE A 92 -9.89 1.55 -14.68
N GLN A 93 -9.84 0.86 -13.56
CA GLN A 93 -11.07 0.58 -12.81
C GLN A 93 -11.60 1.85 -12.16
N TYR A 94 -12.88 2.14 -12.41
CA TYR A 94 -13.62 3.21 -11.73
C TYR A 94 -14.13 2.70 -10.38
N LEU A 95 -13.99 3.53 -9.35
CA LEU A 95 -14.58 3.35 -8.03
C LEU A 95 -15.17 4.69 -7.56
N SER A 96 -16.19 4.64 -6.72
CA SER A 96 -16.69 5.83 -6.04
C SER A 96 -17.18 5.49 -4.63
N ALA A 97 -16.96 6.42 -3.69
CA ALA A 97 -17.52 6.36 -2.35
C ALA A 97 -18.87 7.09 -2.36
N PRO A 98 -20.00 6.40 -2.11
CA PRO A 98 -21.28 7.05 -1.90
C PRO A 98 -21.34 7.68 -0.51
N PHE A 99 -22.07 8.79 -0.34
CA PHE A 99 -22.28 9.46 0.94
C PHE A 99 -23.76 9.57 1.33
N ASP A 100 -24.65 8.91 0.61
CA ASP A 100 -26.07 8.85 0.90
C ASP A 100 -26.70 7.61 0.26
N VAL A 101 -27.88 7.18 0.74
CA VAL A 101 -28.57 5.98 0.27
C VAL A 101 -28.96 6.02 -1.21
N PRO A 102 -29.46 7.13 -1.80
CA PRO A 102 -29.64 7.25 -3.25
C PRO A 102 -28.35 7.03 -4.05
N SER A 103 -27.21 7.56 -3.58
CA SER A 103 -25.89 7.35 -4.22
C SER A 103 -25.45 5.89 -4.14
N VAL A 104 -25.69 5.19 -3.00
CA VAL A 104 -25.44 3.75 -2.88
C VAL A 104 -26.23 2.98 -3.93
N LYS A 105 -27.54 3.24 -4.03
CA LYS A 105 -28.41 2.56 -5.01
C LYS A 105 -28.00 2.84 -6.44
N PHE A 106 -27.63 4.08 -6.74
CA PHE A 106 -27.13 4.46 -8.06
C PHE A 106 -25.84 3.69 -8.41
N LEU A 107 -24.82 3.68 -7.54
CA LEU A 107 -23.57 2.96 -7.79
C LEU A 107 -23.80 1.45 -7.95
N GLY A 108 -24.77 0.86 -7.23
CA GLY A 108 -25.19 -0.51 -7.41
C GLY A 108 -25.71 -0.85 -8.82
N THR A 109 -26.25 0.15 -9.55
CA THR A 109 -26.70 -0.01 -10.96
C THR A 109 -25.57 -0.03 -11.97
N LEU A 110 -24.36 0.41 -11.59
CA LEU A 110 -23.21 0.51 -12.51
C LEU A 110 -22.45 -0.80 -12.69
N GLY A 111 -22.81 -1.87 -11.95
CA GLY A 111 -22.13 -3.16 -12.02
C GLY A 111 -20.66 -3.11 -11.59
N LEU A 112 -20.34 -2.29 -10.58
CA LEU A 112 -18.99 -2.16 -10.06
C LEU A 112 -18.59 -3.46 -9.33
N PRO A 113 -17.35 -3.94 -9.50
CA PRO A 113 -16.86 -5.14 -8.82
C PRO A 113 -16.58 -4.90 -7.33
N LEU A 114 -16.53 -3.65 -6.90
CA LEU A 114 -16.15 -3.20 -5.57
C LEU A 114 -16.87 -1.90 -5.23
N LEU A 115 -17.25 -1.70 -3.97
CA LEU A 115 -17.79 -0.45 -3.44
C LEU A 115 -16.93 0.05 -2.28
N LYS A 116 -17.02 1.35 -1.96
CA LYS A 116 -16.28 1.98 -0.86
C LYS A 116 -17.23 2.54 0.19
N ILE A 117 -16.98 2.20 1.45
CA ILE A 117 -17.62 2.82 2.62
C ILE A 117 -16.62 3.81 3.23
N PRO A 118 -16.89 5.12 3.20
CA PRO A 118 -16.02 6.11 3.84
C PRO A 118 -16.15 6.06 5.36
N SER A 119 -15.12 6.48 6.09
CA SER A 119 -15.07 6.42 7.56
C SER A 119 -16.24 7.11 8.27
N GLY A 120 -16.75 8.18 7.69
CA GLY A 120 -17.89 8.92 8.27
C GLY A 120 -19.19 8.15 8.31
N GLU A 121 -19.32 7.07 7.53
CA GLU A 121 -20.53 6.28 7.40
C GLU A 121 -20.54 5.00 8.26
N ILE A 122 -19.48 4.74 9.01
CA ILE A 122 -19.32 3.47 9.74
C ILE A 122 -20.40 3.24 10.81
N THR A 123 -20.98 4.31 11.35
CA THR A 123 -22.08 4.23 12.34
C THR A 123 -23.46 4.54 11.76
N ASN A 124 -23.55 4.69 10.43
CA ASN A 124 -24.78 5.02 9.74
C ASN A 124 -25.53 3.72 9.34
N LEU A 125 -26.32 3.16 10.27
CA LEU A 125 -27.01 1.90 10.08
C LEU A 125 -27.85 1.85 8.78
N PRO A 126 -28.74 2.83 8.46
CA PRO A 126 -29.53 2.78 7.22
C PRO A 126 -28.64 2.77 5.94
N TYR A 127 -27.50 3.41 6.01
CA TYR A 127 -26.53 3.43 4.92
C TYR A 127 -25.82 2.06 4.80
N LEU A 128 -25.36 1.48 5.91
CA LEU A 128 -24.71 0.16 5.93
C LEU A 128 -25.64 -0.94 5.42
N GLU A 129 -26.94 -0.92 5.81
CA GLU A 129 -27.93 -1.83 5.28
C GLU A 129 -28.12 -1.68 3.75
N ALA A 130 -28.12 -0.43 3.26
CA ALA A 130 -28.21 -0.15 1.83
C ALA A 130 -26.97 -0.64 1.06
N MET A 131 -25.77 -0.51 1.65
CA MET A 131 -24.51 -1.02 1.09
C MET A 131 -24.52 -2.55 1.04
N ALA A 132 -24.87 -3.21 2.13
CA ALA A 132 -24.97 -4.68 2.20
C ALA A 132 -25.95 -5.25 1.17
N ALA A 133 -27.08 -4.55 0.95
CA ALA A 133 -28.10 -4.95 -0.02
C ALA A 133 -27.58 -4.97 -1.49
N GLN A 134 -26.46 -4.29 -1.79
CA GLN A 134 -25.87 -4.34 -3.13
C GLN A 134 -25.18 -5.69 -3.42
N LYS A 135 -24.90 -6.51 -2.41
CA LYS A 135 -24.23 -7.84 -2.57
C LYS A 135 -22.90 -7.74 -3.36
N THR A 136 -22.20 -6.66 -3.18
CA THR A 136 -20.92 -6.36 -3.83
C THR A 136 -19.82 -6.29 -2.77
N PRO A 137 -18.59 -6.77 -3.02
CA PRO A 137 -17.46 -6.59 -2.11
C PRO A 137 -17.27 -5.12 -1.73
N VAL A 138 -16.83 -4.85 -0.49
CA VAL A 138 -16.63 -3.49 -0.02
C VAL A 138 -15.25 -3.25 0.58
N LEU A 139 -14.74 -2.03 0.43
CA LEU A 139 -13.65 -1.48 1.24
C LEU A 139 -14.27 -0.63 2.35
N LEU A 140 -14.01 -0.97 3.61
CA LEU A 140 -14.50 -0.25 4.78
C LEU A 140 -13.37 0.56 5.41
N SER A 141 -13.40 1.89 5.30
CA SER A 141 -12.47 2.76 6.04
C SER A 141 -12.90 2.94 7.47
N THR A 142 -11.94 2.93 8.39
CA THR A 142 -12.14 2.88 9.85
C THR A 142 -11.60 4.10 10.59
N GLY A 143 -11.43 5.22 9.91
CA GLY A 143 -11.01 6.48 10.56
C GLY A 143 -12.02 6.92 11.63
N MET A 144 -11.53 7.47 12.74
CA MET A 144 -12.33 7.92 13.91
C MET A 144 -13.10 6.79 14.62
N SER A 145 -12.85 5.53 14.33
CA SER A 145 -13.63 4.40 14.83
C SER A 145 -12.92 3.63 15.94
N THR A 146 -13.71 3.08 16.85
CA THR A 146 -13.31 2.08 17.82
C THR A 146 -13.49 0.66 17.27
N LEU A 147 -12.86 -0.34 17.88
CA LEU A 147 -13.04 -1.75 17.50
C LEU A 147 -14.51 -2.20 17.64
N ASP A 148 -15.24 -1.68 18.61
CA ASP A 148 -16.66 -2.00 18.81
C ASP A 148 -17.50 -1.45 17.65
N GLU A 149 -17.29 -0.22 17.23
CA GLU A 149 -17.98 0.38 16.08
C GLU A 149 -17.68 -0.35 14.76
N ILE A 150 -16.42 -0.81 14.59
CA ILE A 150 -16.06 -1.64 13.44
C ILE A 150 -16.78 -2.99 13.50
N THR A 151 -16.83 -3.61 14.68
CA THR A 151 -17.55 -4.88 14.89
C THR A 151 -19.02 -4.76 14.54
N ASP A 152 -19.67 -3.69 14.99
CA ASP A 152 -21.09 -3.44 14.71
C ASP A 152 -21.32 -3.24 13.20
N ALA A 153 -20.47 -2.45 12.53
CA ALA A 153 -20.57 -2.23 11.09
C ALA A 153 -20.38 -3.52 10.29
N LEU A 154 -19.38 -4.34 10.65
CA LEU A 154 -19.12 -5.63 10.01
C LEU A 154 -20.30 -6.59 10.23
N GLY A 155 -20.92 -6.59 11.41
CA GLY A 155 -22.12 -7.37 11.70
C GLY A 155 -23.29 -7.00 10.76
N VAL A 156 -23.55 -5.71 10.55
CA VAL A 156 -24.59 -5.24 9.61
C VAL A 156 -24.29 -5.66 8.17
N LEU A 157 -23.03 -5.57 7.74
CA LEU A 157 -22.64 -5.98 6.40
C LEU A 157 -22.76 -7.49 6.18
N ASP A 158 -22.39 -8.30 7.16
CA ASP A 158 -22.52 -9.77 7.13
C ASP A 158 -23.99 -10.20 7.13
N ASP A 159 -24.80 -9.71 8.07
CA ASP A 159 -26.23 -9.97 8.15
C ASP A 159 -26.96 -9.57 6.85
N GLY A 160 -26.53 -8.46 6.25
CA GLY A 160 -27.00 -8.01 4.94
C GLY A 160 -26.47 -8.85 3.77
N GLY A 161 -25.52 -9.77 3.99
CA GLY A 161 -24.95 -10.70 3.00
C GLY A 161 -23.95 -10.03 2.03
N CYS A 162 -23.16 -9.08 2.52
CA CYS A 162 -21.98 -8.58 1.79
C CYS A 162 -20.99 -9.73 1.60
N PRO A 163 -20.50 -9.99 0.36
CA PRO A 163 -19.72 -11.19 0.10
C PRO A 163 -18.28 -11.13 0.64
N GLU A 164 -17.70 -9.94 0.71
CA GLU A 164 -16.32 -9.72 1.15
C GLU A 164 -16.13 -8.30 1.67
N VAL A 165 -15.39 -8.14 2.75
CA VAL A 165 -14.99 -6.85 3.31
C VAL A 165 -13.46 -6.80 3.43
N THR A 166 -12.86 -5.75 2.89
CA THR A 166 -11.46 -5.37 3.19
C THR A 166 -11.49 -4.16 4.11
N ILE A 167 -10.83 -4.25 5.24
CA ILE A 167 -10.77 -3.16 6.23
C ILE A 167 -9.60 -2.25 5.90
N LEU A 168 -9.85 -0.94 5.73
CA LEU A 168 -8.80 0.05 5.55
C LEU A 168 -8.56 0.79 6.86
N HIS A 169 -7.39 0.61 7.45
CA HIS A 169 -6.91 1.50 8.50
C HIS A 169 -6.80 2.92 7.95
N CYS A 170 -7.22 3.91 8.73
CA CYS A 170 -7.35 5.28 8.25
C CYS A 170 -7.29 6.27 9.42
N ASN A 171 -6.69 7.44 9.19
CA ASN A 171 -6.81 8.62 10.05
C ASN A 171 -7.50 9.73 9.25
N THR A 172 -8.35 10.54 9.89
CA THR A 172 -9.18 11.54 9.21
C THR A 172 -8.68 12.99 9.39
N GLN A 173 -7.44 13.16 9.80
CA GLN A 173 -6.76 14.46 9.75
C GLN A 173 -6.06 14.63 8.39
N TYR A 174 -6.22 15.78 7.75
CA TYR A 174 -5.70 16.08 6.40
C TYR A 174 -4.76 17.30 6.43
N PRO A 175 -3.42 17.14 6.35
CA PRO A 175 -2.70 15.87 6.38
C PRO A 175 -2.61 15.25 7.79
N THR A 176 -2.46 13.93 7.85
CA THR A 176 -2.22 13.19 9.09
C THR A 176 -0.77 13.37 9.56
N PRO A 177 -0.51 13.78 10.82
CA PRO A 177 0.82 13.71 11.41
C PRO A 177 1.35 12.27 11.42
N TYR A 178 2.64 12.06 11.18
CA TYR A 178 3.21 10.70 11.13
C TYR A 178 3.05 9.94 12.45
N GLU A 179 3.12 10.64 13.59
CA GLU A 179 2.92 10.07 14.93
C GLU A 179 1.51 9.52 15.17
N ASP A 180 0.52 10.01 14.41
CA ASP A 180 -0.88 9.58 14.50
C ASP A 180 -1.26 8.53 13.45
N ALA A 181 -0.34 8.17 12.53
CA ALA A 181 -0.59 7.19 11.49
C ALA A 181 -0.81 5.77 12.05
N ASN A 182 -0.16 5.42 13.17
CA ASN A 182 -0.35 4.17 13.93
C ASN A 182 -0.49 2.89 13.05
N LEU A 183 0.42 2.71 12.09
CA LEU A 183 0.32 1.63 11.08
C LEU A 183 0.20 0.22 11.66
N THR A 184 0.75 -0.01 12.87
CA THR A 184 0.65 -1.33 13.53
C THR A 184 -0.78 -1.70 13.91
N ALA A 185 -1.72 -0.75 13.98
CA ALA A 185 -3.14 -1.04 14.15
C ALA A 185 -3.71 -1.91 13.01
N MET A 186 -3.08 -1.92 11.83
CA MET A 186 -3.45 -2.85 10.75
C MET A 186 -3.31 -4.31 11.16
N ILE A 187 -2.27 -4.62 11.97
CA ILE A 187 -2.05 -5.97 12.49
C ILE A 187 -3.15 -6.34 13.48
N GLU A 188 -3.51 -5.40 14.39
CA GLU A 188 -4.61 -5.61 15.33
C GLU A 188 -5.94 -5.86 14.61
N LEU A 189 -6.24 -5.07 13.56
CA LEU A 189 -7.44 -5.26 12.74
C LEU A 189 -7.45 -6.64 12.07
N TYR A 190 -6.33 -7.08 11.52
CA TYR A 190 -6.22 -8.40 10.93
C TYR A 190 -6.39 -9.51 11.97
N ASP A 191 -5.72 -9.40 13.11
CA ASP A 191 -5.78 -10.40 14.17
C ASP A 191 -7.18 -10.49 14.79
N GLN A 192 -7.88 -9.36 14.93
CA GLN A 192 -9.22 -9.28 15.52
C GLN A 192 -10.30 -9.83 14.59
N PHE A 193 -10.25 -9.50 13.30
CA PHE A 193 -11.34 -9.77 12.38
C PHE A 193 -11.05 -10.89 11.37
N GLY A 194 -9.78 -11.27 11.17
CA GLY A 194 -9.39 -12.28 10.19
C GLY A 194 -9.68 -11.90 8.73
N MET A 195 -9.92 -10.62 8.47
CA MET A 195 -10.26 -10.07 7.15
C MET A 195 -9.05 -9.43 6.48
N PRO A 196 -9.03 -9.31 5.14
CA PRO A 196 -8.01 -8.52 4.45
C PRO A 196 -7.94 -7.10 4.99
N VAL A 197 -6.71 -6.56 5.13
CA VAL A 197 -6.48 -5.18 5.61
C VAL A 197 -5.72 -4.36 4.59
N GLY A 198 -5.90 -3.05 4.63
CA GLY A 198 -5.19 -2.07 3.81
C GLY A 198 -5.04 -0.75 4.56
N LEU A 199 -4.49 0.24 3.87
CA LEU A 199 -4.31 1.60 4.37
C LEU A 199 -5.05 2.59 3.46
N SER A 200 -5.83 3.49 4.06
CA SER A 200 -6.24 4.75 3.43
C SER A 200 -5.41 5.86 4.05
N ASP A 201 -4.39 6.31 3.32
CA ASP A 201 -3.33 7.16 3.87
C ASP A 201 -3.57 8.64 3.56
N HIS A 202 -3.49 9.46 4.62
CA HIS A 202 -3.58 10.91 4.56
C HIS A 202 -2.31 11.63 5.07
N THR A 203 -1.20 10.89 5.24
CA THR A 203 0.09 11.50 5.60
C THR A 203 0.67 12.30 4.42
N PRO A 204 1.59 13.27 4.67
CA PRO A 204 2.09 14.16 3.61
C PRO A 204 2.88 13.45 2.49
N GLY A 205 3.65 12.40 2.82
CA GLY A 205 4.49 11.63 1.89
C GLY A 205 3.88 10.30 1.50
N TRP A 206 4.73 9.33 1.19
CA TRP A 206 4.34 7.94 0.86
C TRP A 206 5.11 6.89 1.67
N GLU A 207 5.81 7.30 2.70
CA GLU A 207 6.56 6.40 3.58
C GLU A 207 5.64 5.42 4.29
N CYS A 208 4.45 5.89 4.66
CA CYS A 208 3.41 5.06 5.30
C CYS A 208 2.87 4.01 4.34
N ASP A 209 2.72 4.32 3.05
CA ASP A 209 2.24 3.38 2.03
C ASP A 209 3.21 2.21 1.84
N VAL A 210 4.52 2.50 1.80
CA VAL A 210 5.58 1.49 1.73
C VAL A 210 5.61 0.64 3.00
N ALA A 211 5.54 1.27 4.17
CA ALA A 211 5.53 0.57 5.45
C ALA A 211 4.29 -0.32 5.60
N ALA A 212 3.11 0.17 5.23
CA ALA A 212 1.87 -0.60 5.23
C ALA A 212 1.94 -1.81 4.30
N THR A 213 2.56 -1.66 3.12
CA THR A 213 2.81 -2.77 2.19
C THR A 213 3.63 -3.87 2.86
N VAL A 214 4.70 -3.51 3.58
CA VAL A 214 5.54 -4.47 4.31
C VAL A 214 4.79 -5.11 5.49
N LEU A 215 3.85 -4.39 6.11
CA LEU A 215 2.97 -4.91 7.16
C LEU A 215 1.82 -5.77 6.63
N GLY A 216 1.70 -5.96 5.31
CA GLY A 216 0.74 -6.87 4.70
C GLY A 216 -0.52 -6.21 4.17
N ALA A 217 -0.52 -4.88 3.94
CA ALA A 217 -1.61 -4.20 3.27
C ALA A 217 -1.91 -4.83 1.92
N GLN A 218 -3.18 -5.13 1.65
CA GLN A 218 -3.65 -5.61 0.35
C GLN A 218 -4.15 -4.46 -0.54
N VAL A 219 -4.47 -3.32 0.06
CA VAL A 219 -4.95 -2.11 -0.60
C VAL A 219 -4.22 -0.90 -0.02
N ILE A 220 -3.76 -0.02 -0.88
CA ILE A 220 -3.28 1.33 -0.54
C ILE A 220 -4.18 2.32 -1.26
N GLU A 221 -4.81 3.22 -0.51
CA GLU A 221 -5.59 4.33 -1.03
C GLU A 221 -4.89 5.64 -0.65
N LYS A 222 -4.61 6.47 -1.66
CA LYS A 222 -3.90 7.74 -1.48
C LYS A 222 -4.55 8.85 -2.29
N HIS A 223 -4.74 10.03 -1.67
CA HIS A 223 -5.26 11.20 -2.38
C HIS A 223 -4.34 11.63 -3.52
N PHE A 224 -4.97 11.94 -4.66
CA PHE A 224 -4.31 12.28 -5.92
C PHE A 224 -4.88 13.60 -6.48
N THR A 225 -4.00 14.45 -6.99
CA THR A 225 -4.37 15.67 -7.71
C THR A 225 -3.50 15.88 -8.94
N LEU A 226 -3.97 16.66 -9.90
CA LEU A 226 -3.14 17.11 -11.02
C LEU A 226 -2.18 18.23 -10.63
N ASP A 227 -2.56 19.08 -9.66
CA ASP A 227 -1.77 20.22 -9.20
C ASP A 227 -2.21 20.63 -7.78
N LYS A 228 -1.29 20.53 -6.82
CA LYS A 228 -1.50 20.87 -5.40
C LYS A 228 -1.82 22.34 -5.16
N SER A 229 -1.55 23.22 -6.14
CA SER A 229 -1.85 24.66 -6.08
C SER A 229 -3.29 25.03 -6.43
N LEU A 230 -4.06 24.08 -6.98
CA LEU A 230 -5.48 24.30 -7.29
C LEU A 230 -6.31 24.57 -6.03
N PRO A 231 -7.39 25.35 -6.12
CA PRO A 231 -8.32 25.52 -5.01
C PRO A 231 -9.08 24.22 -4.74
N GLY A 232 -9.38 23.94 -3.48
CA GLY A 232 -10.17 22.78 -3.09
C GLY A 232 -9.77 22.25 -1.70
N PRO A 233 -10.63 21.45 -1.07
CA PRO A 233 -10.39 20.97 0.29
C PRO A 233 -9.21 20.01 0.39
N ASP A 234 -8.95 19.14 -0.62
CA ASP A 234 -8.04 18.01 -0.51
C ASP A 234 -6.75 18.18 -1.35
N GLN A 235 -6.65 19.22 -2.19
CA GLN A 235 -5.53 19.42 -3.12
C GLN A 235 -4.16 19.40 -2.42
N LYS A 236 -4.04 20.12 -1.29
CA LYS A 236 -2.77 20.26 -0.56
C LYS A 236 -2.33 18.97 0.13
N ALA A 237 -3.27 18.13 0.52
CA ALA A 237 -3.01 16.85 1.18
C ALA A 237 -2.80 15.70 0.18
N SER A 238 -3.02 15.95 -1.11
CA SER A 238 -2.90 14.96 -2.18
C SER A 238 -1.47 14.88 -2.71
N LEU A 239 -1.12 13.75 -3.31
CA LEU A 239 0.09 13.62 -4.12
C LEU A 239 -0.17 14.15 -5.54
N ASP A 240 0.82 14.85 -6.10
CA ASP A 240 0.83 15.19 -7.52
C ASP A 240 1.24 13.98 -8.39
N PRO A 241 1.17 14.07 -9.74
CA PRO A 241 1.48 12.93 -10.60
C PRO A 241 2.88 12.36 -10.43
N ALA A 242 3.88 13.22 -10.18
CA ALA A 242 5.27 12.76 -10.00
C ALA A 242 5.46 12.05 -8.66
N GLU A 243 4.89 12.60 -7.60
CA GLU A 243 4.89 12.02 -6.27
C GLU A 243 4.11 10.68 -6.25
N PHE A 244 2.93 10.65 -6.90
CA PHE A 244 2.11 9.44 -6.95
C PHE A 244 2.79 8.30 -7.73
N ALA A 245 3.39 8.60 -8.87
CA ALA A 245 4.18 7.62 -9.63
C ALA A 245 5.38 7.09 -8.84
N ALA A 246 6.06 7.97 -8.07
CA ALA A 246 7.15 7.56 -7.20
C ALA A 246 6.66 6.65 -6.05
N MET A 247 5.53 6.94 -5.45
CA MET A 247 4.86 6.09 -4.47
C MET A 247 4.56 4.70 -5.05
N VAL A 248 3.89 4.65 -6.21
CA VAL A 248 3.57 3.37 -6.87
C VAL A 248 4.83 2.55 -7.09
N LEU A 249 5.88 3.16 -7.63
CA LEU A 249 7.16 2.47 -7.86
C LEU A 249 7.77 1.97 -6.54
N ALA A 250 7.74 2.76 -5.48
CA ALA A 250 8.27 2.38 -4.17
C ALA A 250 7.48 1.19 -3.56
N VAL A 251 6.16 1.19 -3.67
CA VAL A 251 5.30 0.08 -3.25
C VAL A 251 5.64 -1.19 -4.04
N ARG A 252 5.76 -1.12 -5.37
CA ARG A 252 6.12 -2.28 -6.21
C ARG A 252 7.52 -2.81 -5.90
N HIS A 253 8.47 -1.92 -5.58
CA HIS A 253 9.80 -2.34 -5.13
C HIS A 253 9.75 -3.03 -3.74
N ALA A 254 8.93 -2.54 -2.81
CA ALA A 254 8.73 -3.16 -1.50
C ALA A 254 8.14 -4.57 -1.66
N GLU A 255 7.10 -4.74 -2.48
CA GLU A 255 6.52 -6.05 -2.80
C GLU A 255 7.57 -7.04 -3.33
N ALA A 256 8.36 -6.60 -4.31
CA ALA A 256 9.41 -7.44 -4.88
C ALA A 256 10.52 -7.80 -3.85
N ALA A 257 10.80 -6.88 -2.92
CA ALA A 257 11.83 -7.05 -1.91
C ALA A 257 11.42 -7.97 -0.75
N LEU A 258 10.12 -8.17 -0.52
CA LEU A 258 9.62 -9.07 0.53
C LEU A 258 10.05 -10.53 0.31
N GLY A 259 10.16 -10.97 -0.94
CA GLY A 259 10.60 -12.33 -1.28
C GLY A 259 9.65 -13.41 -0.76
N ASP A 260 10.21 -14.59 -0.48
CA ASP A 260 9.46 -15.78 -0.01
C ASP A 260 9.60 -16.04 1.51
N GLY A 261 10.30 -15.18 2.24
CA GLY A 261 10.55 -15.30 3.67
C GLY A 261 11.55 -16.40 4.06
N HIS A 262 12.17 -17.11 3.11
CA HIS A 262 13.16 -18.14 3.38
C HIS A 262 14.59 -17.63 3.13
N LYS A 263 15.50 -17.85 4.10
CA LYS A 263 16.91 -17.51 3.92
C LYS A 263 17.62 -18.55 3.07
N HIS A 264 17.92 -18.21 1.84
CA HIS A 264 18.67 -19.04 0.91
C HIS A 264 19.75 -18.21 0.17
N LEU A 265 20.62 -18.91 -0.56
CA LEU A 265 21.58 -18.28 -1.46
C LEU A 265 20.85 -17.83 -2.72
N THR A 266 20.79 -16.53 -2.93
CA THR A 266 20.12 -15.96 -4.11
C THR A 266 20.95 -16.14 -5.38
N ALA A 267 20.28 -16.07 -6.54
CA ALA A 267 20.97 -16.17 -7.84
C ALA A 267 22.00 -15.05 -8.04
N SER A 268 21.74 -13.85 -7.53
CA SER A 268 22.66 -12.71 -7.59
C SER A 268 23.90 -12.87 -6.68
N GLU A 269 23.78 -13.61 -5.56
CA GLU A 269 24.90 -13.87 -4.64
C GLU A 269 25.75 -15.08 -5.06
N ALA A 270 25.17 -16.03 -5.78
CA ALA A 270 25.83 -17.29 -6.12
C ALA A 270 27.23 -17.11 -6.77
N PRO A 271 27.45 -16.20 -7.74
CA PRO A 271 28.77 -15.93 -8.28
C PRO A 271 29.79 -15.42 -7.25
N ASN A 272 29.33 -14.62 -6.30
CA ASN A 272 30.19 -13.99 -5.28
C ASN A 272 30.65 -14.98 -4.22
N LYS A 273 29.89 -16.06 -4.02
CA LYS A 273 30.19 -17.08 -3.00
C LYS A 273 31.58 -17.68 -3.17
N ALA A 274 31.93 -18.09 -4.39
CA ALA A 274 33.23 -18.68 -4.68
C ALA A 274 34.38 -17.67 -4.53
N ILE A 275 34.16 -16.44 -4.93
CA ILE A 275 35.17 -15.37 -4.94
C ILE A 275 35.41 -14.83 -3.50
N ALA A 276 34.34 -14.59 -2.75
CA ALA A 276 34.41 -13.86 -1.46
C ALA A 276 34.70 -14.79 -0.27
N ARG A 277 34.29 -16.06 -0.34
CA ARG A 277 34.60 -17.02 0.72
C ARG A 277 36.07 -17.41 0.70
N LYS A 278 36.52 -18.06 1.78
CA LYS A 278 37.91 -18.50 1.94
C LYS A 278 38.00 -20.01 1.84
N SER A 279 39.20 -20.47 1.45
CA SER A 279 39.63 -21.86 1.58
C SER A 279 40.80 -21.96 2.55
N ILE A 280 41.06 -23.14 3.10
CA ILE A 280 42.30 -23.43 3.81
C ILE A 280 43.42 -23.50 2.78
N VAL A 281 44.49 -22.73 3.00
CA VAL A 281 45.65 -22.64 2.15
C VAL A 281 46.94 -22.79 2.99
N ALA A 282 48.05 -23.10 2.34
CA ALA A 282 49.36 -23.13 2.99
C ALA A 282 49.78 -21.70 3.37
N ALA A 283 50.19 -21.44 4.60
CA ALA A 283 50.72 -20.17 5.09
C ALA A 283 52.17 -19.94 4.68
N ARG A 284 52.88 -21.03 4.34
CA ARG A 284 54.24 -21.10 3.84
C ARG A 284 54.37 -22.36 2.97
N GLU A 285 55.54 -22.58 2.40
CA GLU A 285 55.83 -23.88 1.75
C GLU A 285 55.71 -25.03 2.76
N ILE A 286 55.01 -26.09 2.35
CA ILE A 286 54.80 -27.34 3.12
C ILE A 286 55.32 -28.51 2.29
N LYS A 287 56.17 -29.37 2.84
CA LYS A 287 56.70 -30.53 2.15
C LYS A 287 55.81 -31.78 2.36
N ALA A 288 55.84 -32.68 1.40
CA ALA A 288 55.22 -33.99 1.53
C ALA A 288 55.71 -34.67 2.79
N GLY A 289 54.79 -35.20 3.62
CA GLY A 289 55.08 -35.80 4.90
C GLY A 289 55.03 -34.84 6.09
N GLU A 290 54.98 -33.51 5.90
CA GLU A 290 54.74 -32.57 7.01
C GLU A 290 53.30 -32.68 7.54
N VAL A 291 53.15 -32.52 8.84
CA VAL A 291 51.86 -32.47 9.52
C VAL A 291 51.27 -31.06 9.40
N PHE A 292 49.97 -30.93 9.05
CA PHE A 292 49.27 -29.66 9.04
C PHE A 292 49.05 -29.15 10.45
N THR A 293 49.49 -27.92 10.70
CA THR A 293 49.43 -27.22 11.98
C THR A 293 48.86 -25.80 11.81
N GLU A 294 48.53 -25.14 12.93
CA GLU A 294 48.08 -23.73 12.91
C GLU A 294 49.19 -22.77 12.40
N GLU A 295 50.47 -23.20 12.44
CA GLU A 295 51.58 -22.36 11.99
C GLU A 295 51.82 -22.43 10.48
N ASN A 296 51.48 -23.58 9.84
CA ASN A 296 51.70 -23.78 8.41
C ASN A 296 50.43 -23.69 7.56
N LEU A 297 49.26 -23.52 8.18
CA LEU A 297 47.99 -23.30 7.51
C LEU A 297 47.44 -21.89 7.76
N THR A 298 46.70 -21.37 6.81
CA THR A 298 45.92 -20.14 6.95
C THR A 298 44.65 -20.21 6.09
N THR A 299 43.86 -19.14 6.11
CA THR A 299 42.63 -19.06 5.26
C THR A 299 42.66 -17.84 4.39
N LYS A 300 42.62 -18.02 3.06
CA LYS A 300 42.58 -16.97 2.07
C LYS A 300 41.50 -17.24 1.03
N ARG A 301 41.09 -16.19 0.30
CA ARG A 301 40.23 -16.32 -0.89
C ARG A 301 41.04 -16.98 -2.01
N PRO A 302 40.36 -17.71 -2.93
CA PRO A 302 38.92 -17.93 -3.14
C PRO A 302 38.37 -19.08 -2.26
N GLY A 303 37.04 -19.21 -2.26
CA GLY A 303 36.30 -20.19 -1.46
C GLY A 303 35.90 -21.45 -2.21
N ASP A 304 36.68 -21.87 -3.20
CA ASP A 304 36.47 -23.04 -4.06
C ASP A 304 37.30 -24.28 -3.66
N GLY A 305 38.05 -24.18 -2.56
CA GLY A 305 38.79 -25.28 -1.93
C GLY A 305 38.12 -25.75 -0.63
N ILE A 306 38.92 -26.36 0.27
CA ILE A 306 38.42 -26.87 1.58
C ILE A 306 37.92 -25.68 2.42
N SER A 307 36.68 -25.77 2.88
CA SER A 307 36.11 -24.75 3.75
C SER A 307 36.88 -24.60 5.07
N PRO A 308 37.17 -23.38 5.52
CA PRO A 308 37.73 -23.12 6.86
C PRO A 308 36.90 -23.71 8.02
N MET A 309 35.62 -23.96 7.83
CA MET A 309 34.77 -24.64 8.84
C MET A 309 35.25 -26.06 9.14
N ARG A 310 36.09 -26.63 8.28
CA ARG A 310 36.71 -27.97 8.46
C ARG A 310 38.12 -27.87 9.05
N TRP A 311 38.49 -26.72 9.62
CA TRP A 311 39.84 -26.42 10.12
C TRP A 311 40.39 -27.52 11.00
N HIS A 312 39.66 -27.92 12.04
CA HIS A 312 40.06 -28.94 13.00
C HIS A 312 40.07 -30.36 12.42
N GLU A 313 39.38 -30.59 11.31
CA GLU A 313 39.46 -31.89 10.61
C GLU A 313 40.78 -32.02 9.82
N ILE A 314 41.36 -30.88 9.42
CA ILE A 314 42.57 -30.82 8.61
C ILE A 314 43.82 -30.80 9.48
N LEU A 315 43.78 -30.12 10.62
CA LEU A 315 44.87 -30.10 11.57
C LEU A 315 45.25 -31.55 12.01
N GLY A 316 46.57 -31.83 12.02
CA GLY A 316 47.09 -33.13 12.40
C GLY A 316 47.15 -34.14 11.25
N GLN A 317 46.54 -33.87 10.10
CA GLN A 317 46.72 -34.70 8.91
C GLN A 317 48.10 -34.45 8.26
N THR A 318 48.57 -35.39 7.46
CA THR A 318 49.88 -35.30 6.78
C THR A 318 49.74 -34.90 5.33
N ALA A 319 50.54 -33.94 4.89
CA ALA A 319 50.64 -33.51 3.51
C ALA A 319 51.04 -34.65 2.58
N LYS A 320 50.20 -34.99 1.61
CA LYS A 320 50.47 -36.08 0.63
C LYS A 320 51.40 -35.65 -0.50
N ARG A 321 51.57 -34.33 -0.72
CA ARG A 321 52.45 -33.72 -1.68
C ARG A 321 52.99 -32.39 -1.15
N ASP A 322 53.94 -31.81 -1.87
CA ASP A 322 54.39 -30.45 -1.59
C ASP A 322 53.25 -29.42 -1.92
N PHE A 323 53.16 -28.35 -1.10
CA PHE A 323 52.33 -27.21 -1.31
C PHE A 323 53.18 -25.91 -1.28
N ALA A 324 52.99 -25.08 -2.24
CA ALA A 324 53.55 -23.74 -2.22
C ALA A 324 52.77 -22.82 -1.25
N GLU A 325 53.40 -21.73 -0.82
CA GLU A 325 52.68 -20.69 -0.07
C GLU A 325 51.47 -20.19 -0.88
N ASP A 326 50.32 -20.00 -0.20
CA ASP A 326 49.02 -19.62 -0.74
C ASP A 326 48.34 -20.71 -1.58
N GLU A 327 48.91 -21.86 -1.74
CA GLU A 327 48.28 -22.97 -2.44
C GLU A 327 47.16 -23.60 -1.58
N LYS A 328 46.02 -23.91 -2.23
CA LYS A 328 44.87 -24.57 -1.57
C LYS A 328 45.26 -25.98 -1.10
N ILE A 329 44.95 -26.30 0.15
CA ILE A 329 45.21 -27.62 0.71
C ILE A 329 44.27 -28.66 0.10
N GLU A 330 44.80 -29.83 -0.14
CA GLU A 330 44.10 -31.07 -0.52
C GLU A 330 44.48 -32.17 0.49
N VAL A 331 43.53 -33.06 0.84
CA VAL A 331 43.73 -34.16 1.78
C VAL A 331 43.29 -35.53 1.27
#